data_400222dfd644db50a448406b707948ea
#
_entry.id   400222dfd644db50a448406b707948ea
#
_cell.length_a   1.000
_cell.length_b   1.000
_cell.length_c   1.000
_cell.angle_alpha   90.00
_cell.angle_beta   90.00
_cell.angle_gamma   90.00
#
_symmetry.space_group_name_H-M   'P 1'
#
loop_
_entity.id
_entity.type
_entity.pdbx_description
1 polymer ?
#
loop_
_entity_poly.entity_id
_entity_poly.type
_entity_poly.pdbx_seq_one_letter_code
_entity_poly.pdbx_strand_id
1 'polypeptide(L)'
;MKKIFNILLCCVAVAFVASCSDDNDNPYAHTSSVKVTKAEVFFEAVASDGGVIEYDANGDVSVTSSADWCKTQINGKTINVSVDQNDTRYSRAAVVTLHCNGDSATVSVVQKGITFRVSTEKVVVSTNEATTASCTVESNVALEVASKPDWVTISFADGELKVNFDANNSGSFRTGMVKLRSENFTDSIMVGQYDFETDVKG
;
A
#
# COMPACT_ATOMS: atom_id res chain seq x y z
N MET A 1 3.40 -1.92 -32.46
CA MET A 1 4.49 -1.24 -31.73
C MET A 1 4.18 -1.36 -30.25
N LYS A 2 4.87 -2.27 -29.55
CA LYS A 2 4.66 -2.51 -28.12
C LYS A 2 5.32 -1.39 -27.32
N LYS A 3 4.55 -0.57 -26.65
CA LYS A 3 5.07 0.39 -25.66
C LYS A 3 5.23 -0.35 -24.34
N ILE A 4 6.47 -0.64 -24.01
CA ILE A 4 6.88 -1.18 -22.70
C ILE A 4 6.73 -0.02 -21.71
N PHE A 5 5.78 -0.16 -20.80
CA PHE A 5 5.61 0.75 -19.67
C PHE A 5 6.68 0.38 -18.63
N ASN A 6 7.75 1.16 -18.60
CA ASN A 6 8.77 1.05 -17.57
C ASN A 6 8.17 1.49 -16.23
N ILE A 7 7.81 0.53 -15.41
CA ILE A 7 7.59 0.77 -13.98
C ILE A 7 8.96 1.12 -13.40
N LEU A 8 9.16 2.40 -13.14
CA LEU A 8 10.30 2.90 -12.40
C LEU A 8 10.15 2.44 -10.94
N LEU A 9 10.70 1.26 -10.67
CA LEU A 9 10.89 0.75 -9.32
C LEU A 9 11.87 1.71 -8.63
N CYS A 10 11.33 2.66 -7.87
CA CYS A 10 12.12 3.54 -7.04
C CYS A 10 12.68 2.72 -5.88
N CYS A 11 13.83 2.07 -6.13
CA CYS A 11 14.65 1.51 -5.07
C CYS A 11 15.07 2.66 -4.17
N VAL A 12 14.38 2.81 -3.03
CA VAL A 12 14.90 3.61 -1.93
C VAL A 12 16.15 2.88 -1.46
N ALA A 13 17.30 3.36 -1.95
CA ALA A 13 18.59 2.94 -1.44
C ALA A 13 18.61 3.30 0.05
N VAL A 14 18.51 2.29 0.91
CA VAL A 14 18.89 2.41 2.30
C VAL A 14 20.37 2.79 2.25
N ALA A 15 20.67 4.05 2.51
CA ALA A 15 22.04 4.51 2.66
C ALA A 15 22.59 3.81 3.91
N PHE A 16 23.22 2.64 3.70
CA PHE A 16 24.17 2.15 4.67
C PHE A 16 25.28 3.19 4.73
N VAL A 17 25.38 3.92 5.81
CA VAL A 17 26.61 4.61 6.14
C VAL A 17 27.62 3.49 6.37
N ALA A 18 28.30 3.10 5.27
CA ALA A 18 29.51 2.33 5.39
C ALA A 18 30.50 3.25 6.12
N SER A 19 30.67 3.01 7.41
CA SER A 19 31.85 3.49 8.11
C SER A 19 33.03 2.91 7.35
N CYS A 20 33.79 3.76 6.67
CA CYS A 20 35.10 3.39 6.14
C CYS A 20 35.92 2.87 7.31
N SER A 21 36.19 1.58 7.35
CA SER A 21 37.27 1.06 8.18
C SER A 21 38.56 1.36 7.45
N ASP A 22 39.24 2.44 7.81
CA ASP A 22 40.65 2.53 7.62
C ASP A 22 41.30 1.45 8.53
N ASP A 23 42.01 0.51 7.90
CA ASP A 23 42.87 -0.46 8.56
C ASP A 23 44.06 0.26 9.24
N ASN A 24 43.78 1.00 10.28
CA ASN A 24 44.78 1.41 11.26
C ASN A 24 44.51 0.61 12.51
N ASP A 25 45.50 -0.19 12.93
CA ASP A 25 45.58 -0.84 14.24
C ASP A 25 45.52 0.22 15.35
N ASN A 26 44.37 0.83 15.51
CA ASN A 26 44.08 1.72 16.62
C ASN A 26 43.66 0.85 17.84
N PRO A 27 44.47 0.72 18.90
CA PRO A 27 44.15 -0.06 20.09
C PRO A 27 42.90 0.48 20.83
N TYR A 28 42.36 1.62 20.40
CA TYR A 28 41.12 2.23 20.89
C TYR A 28 39.96 2.11 19.91
N ALA A 29 40.09 1.31 18.84
CA ALA A 29 38.98 1.07 17.92
C ALA A 29 37.85 0.37 18.65
N HIS A 30 36.74 1.07 18.84
CA HIS A 30 35.54 0.50 19.45
C HIS A 30 34.85 -0.40 18.42
N THR A 31 34.82 -1.70 18.68
CA THR A 31 34.02 -2.63 17.88
C THR A 31 32.60 -2.67 18.45
N SER A 32 31.62 -2.29 17.65
CA SER A 32 30.22 -2.29 18.08
C SER A 32 29.78 -3.67 18.54
N SER A 33 29.13 -3.72 19.70
CA SER A 33 28.60 -4.96 20.30
C SER A 33 27.34 -5.48 19.59
N VAL A 34 26.69 -4.68 18.75
CA VAL A 34 25.52 -5.05 17.97
C VAL A 34 25.55 -4.40 16.59
N LYS A 35 25.21 -5.17 15.57
CA LYS A 35 25.15 -4.72 14.18
C LYS A 35 23.95 -5.36 13.49
N VAL A 36 23.14 -4.54 12.80
CA VAL A 36 22.09 -5.01 11.89
C VAL A 36 22.73 -5.50 10.61
N THR A 37 22.41 -6.72 10.20
CA THR A 37 22.92 -7.36 8.97
C THR A 37 21.92 -7.32 7.83
N LYS A 38 20.61 -7.35 8.17
CA LYS A 38 19.52 -7.25 7.18
C LYS A 38 18.27 -6.68 7.85
N ALA A 39 17.46 -5.94 7.10
CA ALA A 39 16.17 -5.46 7.56
C ALA A 39 15.15 -5.45 6.41
N GLU A 40 14.04 -6.16 6.61
CA GLU A 40 12.87 -6.18 5.74
C GLU A 40 11.67 -5.65 6.53
N VAL A 41 11.54 -4.32 6.61
CA VAL A 41 10.63 -3.61 7.51
C VAL A 41 9.91 -2.46 6.81
N PHE A 42 9.52 -2.69 5.57
CA PHE A 42 8.67 -1.79 4.79
C PHE A 42 7.30 -2.44 4.60
N PHE A 43 6.24 -1.77 5.02
CA PHE A 43 4.89 -2.32 5.09
C PHE A 43 3.89 -1.51 4.25
N GLU A 44 2.88 -2.20 3.74
CA GLU A 44 1.67 -1.58 3.23
C GLU A 44 0.81 -1.03 4.38
N ALA A 45 -0.34 -0.40 4.08
CA ALA A 45 -1.21 0.21 5.09
C ALA A 45 -1.84 -0.81 6.04
N VAL A 46 -2.08 -2.03 5.59
CA VAL A 46 -2.71 -3.10 6.37
C VAL A 46 -1.80 -3.59 7.50
N ALA A 47 -2.41 -4.13 8.55
CA ALA A 47 -1.68 -4.80 9.61
C ALA A 47 -0.86 -5.97 9.06
N SER A 48 0.34 -6.16 9.57
CA SER A 48 1.25 -7.21 9.11
C SER A 48 2.20 -7.66 10.22
N ASP A 49 2.59 -8.93 10.18
CA ASP A 49 3.57 -9.57 11.08
C ASP A 49 4.82 -10.08 10.33
N GLY A 50 4.95 -9.72 9.04
CA GLY A 50 5.97 -10.24 8.15
C GLY A 50 7.31 -9.51 8.16
N GLY A 51 7.55 -8.54 9.05
CA GLY A 51 8.82 -7.82 9.11
C GLY A 51 9.92 -8.60 9.85
N VAL A 52 11.14 -8.52 9.33
CA VAL A 52 12.30 -9.21 9.94
C VAL A 52 13.52 -8.29 9.95
N ILE A 53 14.20 -8.26 11.10
CA ILE A 53 15.51 -7.64 11.26
C ILE A 53 16.48 -8.75 11.68
N GLU A 54 17.55 -8.97 10.91
CA GLU A 54 18.64 -9.86 11.24
C GLU A 54 19.78 -9.05 11.85
N TYR A 55 20.43 -9.59 12.86
CA TYR A 55 21.53 -8.91 13.54
C TYR A 55 22.62 -9.88 14.03
N ASP A 56 23.81 -9.36 14.21
CA ASP A 56 24.89 -9.99 14.95
C ASP A 56 25.18 -9.19 16.22
N ALA A 57 25.42 -9.90 17.33
CA ALA A 57 25.77 -9.30 18.60
C ALA A 57 26.71 -10.23 19.37
N ASN A 58 27.55 -9.65 20.26
CA ASN A 58 28.48 -10.36 21.11
C ASN A 58 27.97 -10.49 22.55
N GLY A 59 26.71 -10.22 22.82
CA GLY A 59 26.06 -10.33 24.13
C GLY A 59 24.54 -10.35 24.00
N ASP A 60 23.87 -10.26 25.14
CA ASP A 60 22.41 -10.21 25.21
C ASP A 60 21.86 -8.93 24.56
N VAL A 61 20.84 -9.08 23.72
CA VAL A 61 20.19 -7.98 23.02
C VAL A 61 18.83 -7.70 23.62
N SER A 62 18.56 -6.43 23.89
CA SER A 62 17.21 -5.92 24.12
C SER A 62 16.78 -5.03 22.95
N VAL A 63 15.47 -4.95 22.72
CA VAL A 63 14.89 -4.16 21.61
C VAL A 63 13.80 -3.24 22.11
N THR A 64 13.78 -2.03 21.58
CA THR A 64 12.72 -1.05 21.83
C THR A 64 12.18 -0.49 20.52
N SER A 65 10.91 -0.12 20.51
CA SER A 65 10.28 0.59 19.40
C SER A 65 9.87 1.99 19.85
N SER A 66 10.03 2.98 18.98
CA SER A 66 9.63 4.36 19.24
C SER A 66 8.12 4.61 19.09
N ALA A 67 7.34 3.59 18.69
CA ALA A 67 5.91 3.73 18.44
C ALA A 67 5.13 2.46 18.78
N ASP A 68 3.98 2.61 19.42
CA ASP A 68 3.13 1.51 19.91
C ASP A 68 2.56 0.65 18.79
N TRP A 69 2.36 1.21 17.59
CA TRP A 69 1.88 0.51 16.42
C TRP A 69 2.91 -0.42 15.76
N CYS A 70 4.18 -0.29 16.14
CA CYS A 70 5.30 -1.10 15.66
C CYS A 70 5.79 -1.97 16.82
N LYS A 71 5.47 -3.26 16.78
CA LYS A 71 5.77 -4.22 17.83
C LYS A 71 6.95 -5.10 17.42
N THR A 72 7.77 -5.49 18.39
CA THR A 72 8.98 -6.25 18.13
C THR A 72 9.07 -7.46 19.06
N GLN A 73 9.57 -8.58 18.54
CA GLN A 73 9.82 -9.80 19.30
C GLN A 73 11.15 -10.42 18.87
N ILE A 74 12.07 -10.62 19.82
CA ILE A 74 13.35 -11.28 19.56
C ILE A 74 13.11 -12.79 19.39
N ASN A 75 13.70 -13.36 18.34
CA ASN A 75 13.70 -14.78 18.04
C ASN A 75 15.10 -15.21 17.58
N GLY A 76 15.93 -15.65 18.53
CA GLY A 76 17.33 -15.99 18.29
C GLY A 76 18.13 -14.79 17.78
N LYS A 77 18.65 -14.86 16.55
CA LYS A 77 19.39 -13.77 15.89
C LYS A 77 18.52 -12.90 14.98
N THR A 78 17.22 -12.99 15.13
CA THR A 78 16.26 -12.18 14.37
C THR A 78 15.32 -11.44 15.31
N ILE A 79 14.77 -10.33 14.84
CA ILE A 79 13.66 -9.62 15.47
C ILE A 79 12.51 -9.67 14.49
N ASN A 80 11.41 -10.29 14.89
CA ASN A 80 10.15 -10.21 14.17
C ASN A 80 9.51 -8.85 14.45
N VAL A 81 9.09 -8.18 13.41
CA VAL A 81 8.43 -6.88 13.47
C VAL A 81 7.01 -7.02 12.96
N SER A 82 6.05 -6.59 13.77
CA SER A 82 4.64 -6.49 13.37
C SER A 82 4.15 -5.06 13.47
N VAL A 83 3.23 -4.70 12.60
CA VAL A 83 2.65 -3.36 12.56
C VAL A 83 1.12 -3.44 12.61
N ASP A 84 0.51 -2.55 13.37
CA ASP A 84 -0.93 -2.35 13.35
C ASP A 84 -1.32 -1.61 12.05
N GLN A 85 -2.59 -1.70 11.64
CA GLN A 85 -3.10 -1.01 10.46
C GLN A 85 -2.88 0.51 10.55
N ASN A 86 -2.52 1.11 9.43
CA ASN A 86 -2.42 2.56 9.31
C ASN A 86 -3.69 3.11 8.64
N ASP A 87 -4.62 3.59 9.44
CA ASP A 87 -5.93 4.10 8.98
C ASP A 87 -5.87 5.52 8.40
N THR A 88 -4.67 6.00 8.06
CA THR A 88 -4.48 7.34 7.50
C THR A 88 -3.98 7.30 6.06
N ARG A 89 -4.07 8.41 5.34
CA ARG A 89 -3.49 8.56 3.99
C ARG A 89 -1.99 8.84 4.01
N TYR A 90 -1.40 9.03 5.18
CA TYR A 90 0.01 9.40 5.33
C TYR A 90 0.84 8.20 5.74
N SER A 91 2.00 8.05 5.13
CA SER A 91 3.01 7.11 5.59
C SER A 91 3.48 7.50 6.99
N ARG A 92 3.84 6.49 7.79
CA ARG A 92 4.39 6.67 9.13
C ARG A 92 5.67 5.88 9.30
N ALA A 93 6.52 6.32 10.22
CA ALA A 93 7.76 5.65 10.53
C ALA A 93 7.94 5.47 12.03
N ALA A 94 8.61 4.39 12.41
CA ALA A 94 9.08 4.11 13.75
C ALA A 94 10.57 3.77 13.70
N VAL A 95 11.26 3.96 14.81
CA VAL A 95 12.65 3.53 14.99
C VAL A 95 12.66 2.35 15.95
N VAL A 96 13.20 1.23 15.47
CA VAL A 96 13.52 0.07 16.30
C VAL A 96 14.98 0.18 16.70
N THR A 97 15.26 0.14 18.01
CA THR A 97 16.61 0.24 18.55
C THR A 97 16.98 -1.06 19.24
N LEU A 98 18.09 -1.63 18.80
CA LEU A 98 18.74 -2.80 19.43
C LEU A 98 19.81 -2.29 20.38
N HIS A 99 19.86 -2.82 21.59
CA HIS A 99 20.86 -2.48 22.61
C HIS A 99 21.63 -3.73 23.03
N CYS A 100 22.96 -3.62 23.11
CA CYS A 100 23.86 -4.67 23.58
C CYS A 100 25.12 -4.07 24.20
N ASN A 101 25.44 -4.42 25.42
CA ASN A 101 26.69 -4.03 26.12
C ASN A 101 27.01 -2.51 26.08
N GLY A 102 25.98 -1.67 26.14
CA GLY A 102 26.13 -0.21 26.07
C GLY A 102 26.12 0.40 24.66
N ASP A 103 26.21 -0.43 23.61
CA ASP A 103 26.05 -0.01 22.23
C ASP A 103 24.59 -0.09 21.77
N SER A 104 24.31 0.58 20.66
CA SER A 104 23.00 0.49 20.01
C SER A 104 23.11 0.50 18.49
N ALA A 105 22.16 -0.18 17.85
CA ALA A 105 21.93 -0.12 16.41
C ALA A 105 20.45 0.21 16.16
N THR A 106 20.16 1.01 15.14
CA THR A 106 18.81 1.46 14.84
C THR A 106 18.36 1.03 13.45
N VAL A 107 17.05 0.74 13.32
CA VAL A 107 16.39 0.44 12.06
C VAL A 107 15.14 1.28 11.94
N SER A 108 14.98 1.94 10.79
CA SER A 108 13.74 2.66 10.48
C SER A 108 12.72 1.70 9.89
N VAL A 109 11.57 1.58 10.55
CA VAL A 109 10.40 0.83 10.10
C VAL A 109 9.45 1.80 9.44
N VAL A 110 9.07 1.54 8.19
CA VAL A 110 8.18 2.44 7.41
C VAL A 110 6.91 1.70 7.03
N GLN A 111 5.78 2.34 7.24
CA GLN A 111 4.48 1.83 6.80
C GLN A 111 3.77 2.88 5.94
N LYS A 112 3.29 2.45 4.77
CA LYS A 112 2.49 3.31 3.88
C LYS A 112 1.18 3.71 4.53
N GLY A 113 0.63 4.83 4.08
CA GLY A 113 -0.78 5.18 4.30
C GLY A 113 -1.70 4.49 3.30
N ILE A 114 -3.01 4.62 3.53
CA ILE A 114 -4.04 4.12 2.63
C ILE A 114 -3.98 4.89 1.30
N THR A 115 -3.83 4.15 0.22
CA THR A 115 -4.05 4.62 -1.13
C THR A 115 -5.41 4.11 -1.59
N PHE A 116 -6.28 5.03 -1.97
CA PHE A 116 -7.57 4.71 -2.57
C PHE A 116 -7.94 5.84 -3.55
N ARG A 117 -7.99 5.50 -4.83
CA ARG A 117 -8.28 6.45 -5.91
C ARG A 117 -8.93 5.74 -7.09
N VAL A 118 -9.99 6.33 -7.61
CA VAL A 118 -10.60 5.94 -8.88
C VAL A 118 -10.12 6.89 -9.98
N SER A 119 -9.79 6.36 -11.15
CA SER A 119 -9.21 7.16 -12.26
C SER A 119 -10.19 8.12 -12.94
N THR A 120 -11.49 7.97 -12.67
CA THR A 120 -12.54 8.81 -13.28
C THR A 120 -13.67 9.04 -12.30
N GLU A 121 -14.28 10.21 -12.39
CA GLU A 121 -15.48 10.58 -11.63
C GLU A 121 -16.78 10.15 -12.34
N LYS A 122 -16.68 9.68 -13.60
CA LYS A 122 -17.84 9.44 -14.45
C LYS A 122 -17.62 8.28 -15.40
N VAL A 123 -18.59 7.36 -15.45
CA VAL A 123 -18.69 6.27 -16.43
C VAL A 123 -20.06 6.34 -17.08
N VAL A 124 -20.11 6.71 -18.37
CA VAL A 124 -21.35 6.81 -19.15
C VAL A 124 -21.24 5.98 -20.41
N VAL A 125 -22.25 5.18 -20.68
CA VAL A 125 -22.34 4.35 -21.89
C VAL A 125 -23.42 4.90 -22.83
N SER A 126 -23.14 4.86 -24.14
CA SER A 126 -23.99 5.42 -25.19
C SER A 126 -24.90 4.39 -25.85
N THR A 127 -25.19 3.31 -25.15
CA THR A 127 -26.09 2.24 -25.61
C THR A 127 -27.15 1.93 -24.57
N ASN A 128 -28.35 1.55 -25.04
CA ASN A 128 -29.41 1.04 -24.18
C ASN A 128 -29.30 -0.47 -23.90
N GLU A 129 -28.43 -1.16 -24.63
CA GLU A 129 -28.19 -2.59 -24.40
C GLU A 129 -27.39 -2.84 -23.10
N ALA A 130 -27.49 -4.06 -22.58
CA ALA A 130 -26.63 -4.49 -21.50
C ALA A 130 -25.17 -4.46 -21.95
N THR A 131 -24.31 -3.79 -21.16
CA THR A 131 -22.93 -3.58 -21.53
C THR A 131 -22.02 -3.44 -20.32
N THR A 132 -20.72 -3.49 -20.54
CA THR A 132 -19.70 -3.32 -19.49
C THR A 132 -18.77 -2.19 -19.86
N ALA A 133 -18.53 -1.31 -18.91
CA ALA A 133 -17.47 -0.32 -18.98
C ALA A 133 -16.53 -0.48 -17.80
N SER A 134 -15.29 -0.03 -17.93
CA SER A 134 -14.31 -0.15 -16.86
C SER A 134 -13.51 1.12 -16.67
N CYS A 135 -12.96 1.26 -15.46
CA CYS A 135 -11.97 2.28 -15.13
C CYS A 135 -10.94 1.71 -14.16
N THR A 136 -9.77 2.35 -14.09
CA THR A 136 -8.72 1.93 -13.17
C THR A 136 -9.05 2.35 -11.74
N VAL A 137 -8.79 1.47 -10.78
CA VAL A 137 -8.81 1.76 -9.35
C VAL A 137 -7.46 1.39 -8.75
N GLU A 138 -6.86 2.34 -8.04
CA GLU A 138 -5.65 2.13 -7.26
C GLU A 138 -6.04 1.99 -5.80
N SER A 139 -5.68 0.87 -5.17
CA SER A 139 -5.90 0.66 -3.73
C SER A 139 -4.87 -0.31 -3.18
N ASN A 140 -4.33 0.00 -1.99
CA ASN A 140 -3.50 -0.91 -1.20
C ASN A 140 -4.26 -1.52 -0.01
N VAL A 141 -5.59 -1.41 -0.02
CA VAL A 141 -6.53 -1.94 0.98
C VAL A 141 -7.75 -2.54 0.28
N ALA A 142 -8.51 -3.37 0.98
CA ALA A 142 -9.73 -3.94 0.45
C ALA A 142 -10.79 -2.87 0.14
N LEU A 143 -11.52 -3.04 -0.97
CA LEU A 143 -12.59 -2.15 -1.40
C LEU A 143 -13.95 -2.81 -1.28
N GLU A 144 -14.95 -2.03 -0.91
CA GLU A 144 -16.35 -2.43 -0.85
C GLU A 144 -17.23 -1.48 -1.66
N VAL A 145 -18.32 -2.02 -2.19
CA VAL A 145 -19.40 -1.21 -2.79
C VAL A 145 -20.37 -0.83 -1.68
N ALA A 146 -20.31 0.41 -1.21
CA ALA A 146 -21.17 0.91 -0.14
C ALA A 146 -22.62 1.14 -0.62
N SER A 147 -22.79 1.61 -1.86
CA SER A 147 -24.10 1.72 -2.51
C SER A 147 -23.93 1.83 -4.02
N LYS A 148 -24.96 1.41 -4.75
CA LYS A 148 -25.03 1.49 -6.20
C LYS A 148 -26.49 1.52 -6.66
N PRO A 149 -26.80 1.99 -7.88
CA PRO A 149 -28.10 1.77 -8.50
C PRO A 149 -28.37 0.26 -8.73
N ASP A 150 -29.63 -0.14 -8.72
CA ASP A 150 -30.01 -1.55 -8.91
C ASP A 150 -29.65 -2.08 -10.31
N TRP A 151 -29.63 -1.20 -11.30
CA TRP A 151 -29.35 -1.48 -12.72
C TRP A 151 -27.85 -1.54 -13.07
N VAL A 152 -26.95 -1.50 -12.09
CA VAL A 152 -25.53 -1.79 -12.30
C VAL A 152 -25.01 -2.83 -11.34
N THR A 153 -24.06 -3.62 -11.81
CA THR A 153 -23.27 -4.54 -10.98
C THR A 153 -21.81 -4.14 -11.06
N ILE A 154 -21.14 -4.13 -9.90
CA ILE A 154 -19.74 -3.70 -9.78
C ILE A 154 -18.89 -4.92 -9.43
N SER A 155 -17.74 -5.03 -10.06
CA SER A 155 -16.70 -5.99 -9.70
C SER A 155 -15.31 -5.35 -9.78
N PHE A 156 -14.38 -5.89 -8.97
CA PHE A 156 -12.99 -5.46 -8.91
C PHE A 156 -12.09 -6.64 -9.28
N ALA A 157 -11.15 -6.42 -10.18
CA ALA A 157 -10.12 -7.39 -10.52
C ALA A 157 -8.89 -6.66 -11.08
N ASP A 158 -7.71 -7.03 -10.62
CA ASP A 158 -6.42 -6.59 -11.17
C ASP A 158 -6.25 -5.06 -11.32
N GLY A 159 -6.75 -4.29 -10.34
CA GLY A 159 -6.72 -2.83 -10.39
C GLY A 159 -7.74 -2.20 -11.34
N GLU A 160 -8.69 -2.99 -11.83
CA GLU A 160 -9.78 -2.55 -12.69
C GLU A 160 -11.11 -2.63 -11.94
N LEU A 161 -11.89 -1.58 -12.01
CA LEU A 161 -13.28 -1.54 -11.60
C LEU A 161 -14.16 -1.70 -12.84
N LYS A 162 -14.95 -2.77 -12.89
CA LYS A 162 -15.91 -3.04 -13.95
C LYS A 162 -17.31 -2.65 -13.51
N VAL A 163 -17.98 -1.88 -14.34
CA VAL A 163 -19.37 -1.48 -14.19
C VAL A 163 -20.19 -2.21 -15.26
N ASN A 164 -20.96 -3.19 -14.85
CA ASN A 164 -21.87 -3.90 -15.75
C ASN A 164 -23.24 -3.23 -15.67
N PHE A 165 -23.74 -2.78 -16.80
CA PHE A 165 -25.02 -2.12 -16.95
C PHE A 165 -26.05 -3.11 -17.46
N ASP A 166 -27.21 -3.15 -16.83
CA ASP A 166 -28.38 -3.85 -17.38
C ASP A 166 -28.97 -3.05 -18.54
N ALA A 167 -29.75 -3.68 -19.43
CA ALA A 167 -30.41 -2.97 -20.52
C ALA A 167 -31.31 -1.83 -20.00
N ASN A 168 -31.29 -0.69 -20.67
CA ASN A 168 -32.11 0.47 -20.33
C ASN A 168 -33.34 0.55 -21.22
N ASN A 169 -34.47 0.05 -20.75
CA ASN A 169 -35.75 0.07 -21.44
C ASN A 169 -36.69 1.13 -20.84
N SER A 170 -36.15 2.15 -20.16
CA SER A 170 -36.99 3.15 -19.46
C SER A 170 -37.53 4.27 -20.36
N GLY A 171 -37.07 4.38 -21.61
CA GLY A 171 -37.41 5.47 -22.49
C GLY A 171 -36.74 6.79 -22.14
N SER A 172 -35.69 6.80 -21.29
CA SER A 172 -34.94 7.97 -20.87
C SER A 172 -33.53 7.67 -20.42
N PHE A 173 -32.65 8.68 -20.52
CA PHE A 173 -31.31 8.61 -19.94
C PHE A 173 -31.40 8.40 -18.42
N ARG A 174 -30.66 7.45 -17.89
CA ARG A 174 -30.60 7.19 -16.45
C ARG A 174 -29.21 7.45 -15.89
N THR A 175 -29.15 7.97 -14.68
CA THR A 175 -27.92 8.21 -13.93
C THR A 175 -28.05 7.74 -12.51
N GLY A 176 -26.92 7.50 -11.87
CA GLY A 176 -26.84 7.15 -10.45
C GLY A 176 -25.42 7.29 -9.93
N MET A 177 -25.27 7.10 -8.62
CA MET A 177 -23.97 7.14 -7.96
C MET A 177 -23.59 5.75 -7.44
N VAL A 178 -22.41 5.30 -7.80
CA VAL A 178 -21.74 4.16 -7.17
C VAL A 178 -20.83 4.73 -6.09
N LYS A 179 -21.08 4.37 -4.84
CA LYS A 179 -20.20 4.74 -3.72
C LYS A 179 -19.33 3.56 -3.37
N LEU A 180 -18.04 3.80 -3.34
CA LEU A 180 -17.02 2.86 -2.93
C LEU A 180 -16.52 3.24 -1.54
N ARG A 181 -16.18 2.25 -0.75
CA ARG A 181 -15.63 2.44 0.59
C ARG A 181 -14.40 1.57 0.78
N SER A 182 -13.44 2.12 1.49
CA SER A 182 -12.31 1.40 2.05
C SER A 182 -12.04 1.95 3.43
N GLU A 183 -12.22 1.14 4.45
CA GLU A 183 -12.12 1.57 5.84
C GLU A 183 -12.94 2.85 6.11
N ASN A 184 -12.25 3.94 6.49
CA ASN A 184 -12.86 5.24 6.77
C ASN A 184 -12.95 6.17 5.54
N PHE A 185 -12.49 5.71 4.36
CA PHE A 185 -12.46 6.50 3.14
C PHE A 185 -13.59 6.09 2.19
N THR A 186 -14.19 7.08 1.59
CA THR A 186 -15.21 6.89 0.55
C THR A 186 -14.83 7.65 -0.70
N ASP A 187 -15.18 7.09 -1.86
CA ASP A 187 -15.13 7.73 -3.16
C ASP A 187 -16.40 7.40 -3.93
N SER A 188 -16.72 8.16 -4.98
CA SER A 188 -17.94 7.94 -5.73
C SER A 188 -17.74 8.19 -7.22
N ILE A 189 -18.43 7.38 -8.02
CA ILE A 189 -18.43 7.47 -9.46
C ILE A 189 -19.87 7.69 -9.92
N MET A 190 -20.10 8.69 -10.76
CA MET A 190 -21.37 8.81 -11.47
C MET A 190 -21.40 7.78 -12.59
N VAL A 191 -22.46 7.00 -12.65
CA VAL A 191 -22.75 6.09 -13.76
C VAL A 191 -23.95 6.57 -14.54
N GLY A 192 -23.92 6.43 -15.87
CA GLY A 192 -25.02 6.84 -16.73
C GLY A 192 -25.17 5.95 -17.95
N GLN A 193 -26.40 5.82 -18.43
CA GLN A 193 -26.72 5.03 -19.62
C GLN A 193 -27.86 5.67 -20.40
N TYR A 194 -27.66 5.80 -21.71
CA TYR A 194 -28.69 6.23 -22.62
C TYR A 194 -29.76 5.15 -22.83
N ASP A 195 -30.92 5.53 -23.31
CA ASP A 195 -32.04 4.65 -23.66
C ASP A 195 -32.07 4.23 -25.14
N PHE A 196 -31.09 4.69 -25.92
CA PHE A 196 -30.95 4.42 -27.35
C PHE A 196 -29.47 4.38 -27.74
N GLU A 197 -29.17 3.71 -28.84
CA GLU A 197 -27.85 3.85 -29.47
C GLU A 197 -27.70 5.26 -30.05
N THR A 198 -26.69 5.98 -29.56
CA THR A 198 -26.31 7.23 -30.21
C THR A 198 -25.57 6.86 -31.50
N ASP A 199 -26.27 6.97 -32.65
CA ASP A 199 -25.61 6.96 -33.94
C ASP A 199 -24.63 8.14 -34.00
N VAL A 200 -23.37 7.88 -33.73
CA VAL A 200 -22.27 8.79 -34.00
C VAL A 200 -22.02 8.73 -35.50
N LYS A 201 -22.87 9.38 -36.27
CA LYS A 201 -22.51 9.76 -37.65
C LYS A 201 -21.52 10.91 -37.52
N GLY A 202 -20.21 10.52 -37.63
CA GLY A 202 -19.09 11.42 -37.71
C GLY A 202 -19.13 12.32 -38.97
#